data_326a36114622ff5b6cc9fef6b8316f72
#
_entry.id   326a36114622ff5b6cc9fef6b8316f72
#
_cell.length_a   1.000
_cell.length_b   1.000
_cell.length_c   1.000
_cell.angle_alpha   90.00
_cell.angle_beta   90.00
_cell.angle_gamma   90.00
#
_symmetry.space_group_name_H-M   'P 1'
#
loop_
_entity.id
_entity.type
_entity.pdbx_description
1 polymer ?
#
loop_
_entity_poly.entity_id
_entity_poly.type
_entity_poly.pdbx_seq_one_letter_code
_entity_poly.pdbx_strand_id
1 'polypeptide(L)'
;MFSALGAIVLAVSVFLPWYGLSFTANGIAVVQQVGDQVASQFGNATLQSYTSGLHANLGGLAGQEFTAVSAHQVLKDLNVILLVLAGLALLDALVPLARPEARLPEGAGASVVLVGSVATVCVLYRMLLPPTPAGDLVALSLREGAWLALLGSLTMVAAGLWPLFFRARAGGGEARVRSAWSGLSGWTPGS
;
A
#
# COMPACT_ATOMS: atom_id res chain seq x y z
N MET A 1 16.60 -11.49 -1.15
CA MET A 1 16.50 -10.57 -2.28
C MET A 1 15.06 -10.09 -2.53
N PHE A 2 14.05 -10.97 -2.58
CA PHE A 2 12.66 -10.57 -2.83
C PHE A 2 12.08 -9.62 -1.74
N SER A 3 12.45 -9.77 -0.47
CA SER A 3 12.02 -8.88 0.61
C SER A 3 12.54 -7.45 0.45
N ALA A 4 13.80 -7.30 0.02
CA ALA A 4 14.38 -6.00 -0.27
C ALA A 4 13.64 -5.31 -1.44
N LEU A 5 13.31 -6.06 -2.47
CA LEU A 5 12.57 -5.55 -3.62
C LEU A 5 11.17 -5.07 -3.20
N GLY A 6 10.46 -5.85 -2.39
CA GLY A 6 9.17 -5.44 -1.83
C GLY A 6 9.26 -4.17 -0.97
N ALA A 7 10.29 -4.05 -0.15
CA ALA A 7 10.53 -2.87 0.68
C ALA A 7 10.87 -1.61 -0.15
N ILE A 8 11.64 -1.75 -1.22
CA ILE A 8 11.93 -0.64 -2.15
C ILE A 8 10.65 -0.20 -2.87
N VAL A 9 9.86 -1.14 -3.38
CA VAL A 9 8.58 -0.82 -4.03
C VAL A 9 7.65 -0.11 -3.06
N LEU A 10 7.56 -0.57 -1.81
CA LEU A 10 6.77 0.08 -0.76
C LEU A 10 7.27 1.51 -0.49
N ALA A 11 8.58 1.71 -0.34
CA ALA A 11 9.16 3.03 -0.12
C ALA A 11 8.89 4.00 -1.27
N VAL A 12 9.07 3.55 -2.52
CA VAL A 12 8.80 4.36 -3.71
C VAL A 12 7.32 4.71 -3.84
N SER A 13 6.43 3.75 -3.55
CA SER A 13 4.98 3.95 -3.65
C SER A 13 4.45 5.08 -2.76
N VAL A 14 5.14 5.38 -1.65
CA VAL A 14 4.78 6.48 -0.74
C VAL A 14 4.85 7.84 -1.42
N PHE A 15 5.75 8.01 -2.38
CA PHE A 15 5.93 9.26 -3.14
C PHE A 15 5.06 9.33 -4.38
N LEU A 16 4.45 8.23 -4.81
CA LEU A 16 3.54 8.20 -5.93
C LEU A 16 2.14 8.71 -5.54
N PRO A 17 1.33 9.15 -6.52
CA PRO A 17 -0.04 9.56 -6.25
C PRO A 17 -0.89 8.38 -5.78
N TRP A 18 -1.50 8.52 -4.60
CA TRP A 18 -2.39 7.52 -4.02
C TRP A 18 -3.86 7.82 -4.32
N TYR A 19 -4.18 9.10 -4.40
CA TYR A 19 -5.53 9.56 -4.63
C TYR A 19 -5.56 10.57 -5.76
N GLY A 20 -6.54 10.43 -6.63
CA GLY A 20 -6.98 11.44 -7.58
C GLY A 20 -8.16 12.22 -7.00
N LEU A 21 -8.18 13.51 -7.20
CA LEU A 21 -9.25 14.40 -6.77
C LEU A 21 -10.05 14.85 -7.98
N SER A 22 -11.35 14.62 -7.94
CA SER A 22 -12.28 15.08 -8.96
C SER A 22 -13.47 15.81 -8.33
N PHE A 23 -14.03 16.79 -9.02
CA PHE A 23 -15.26 17.44 -8.57
C PHE A 23 -16.45 16.52 -8.79
N THR A 24 -17.29 16.41 -7.75
CA THR A 24 -18.60 15.80 -7.89
C THR A 24 -19.57 16.75 -8.59
N ALA A 25 -20.66 16.23 -9.11
CA ALA A 25 -21.73 17.07 -9.67
C ALA A 25 -22.28 18.05 -8.61
N ASN A 26 -22.38 17.61 -7.35
CA ASN A 26 -22.79 18.48 -6.23
C ASN A 26 -21.75 19.58 -5.96
N GLY A 27 -20.47 19.25 -6.02
CA GLY A 27 -19.40 20.23 -5.84
C GLY A 27 -19.45 21.33 -6.89
N ILE A 28 -19.67 20.96 -8.14
CA ILE A 28 -19.84 21.92 -9.23
C ILE A 28 -21.09 22.79 -9.01
N ALA A 29 -22.23 22.18 -8.63
CA ALA A 29 -23.45 22.92 -8.37
C ALA A 29 -23.28 23.95 -7.25
N VAL A 30 -22.56 23.61 -6.16
CA VAL A 30 -22.26 24.54 -5.08
C VAL A 30 -21.38 25.70 -5.56
N VAL A 31 -20.33 25.41 -6.34
CA VAL A 31 -19.47 26.47 -6.91
C VAL A 31 -20.26 27.40 -7.82
N GLN A 32 -21.17 26.85 -8.65
CA GLN A 32 -22.05 27.61 -9.50
C GLN A 32 -23.00 28.49 -8.69
N GLN A 33 -23.64 27.91 -7.66
CA GLN A 33 -24.56 28.65 -6.77
C GLN A 33 -23.87 29.81 -6.05
N VAL A 34 -22.66 29.61 -5.55
CA VAL A 34 -21.88 30.66 -4.91
C VAL A 34 -21.50 31.74 -5.94
N GLY A 35 -21.10 31.33 -7.16
CA GLY A 35 -20.81 32.26 -8.24
C GLY A 35 -22.00 33.15 -8.58
N ASP A 36 -23.20 32.57 -8.71
CA ASP A 36 -24.44 33.30 -9.00
C ASP A 36 -24.83 34.24 -7.86
N GLN A 37 -24.67 33.79 -6.62
CA GLN A 37 -24.96 34.61 -5.44
C GLN A 37 -24.05 35.84 -5.37
N VAL A 38 -22.76 35.68 -5.66
CA VAL A 38 -21.80 36.78 -5.73
C VAL A 38 -22.15 37.70 -6.88
N ALA A 39 -22.41 37.17 -8.07
CA ALA A 39 -22.79 38.00 -9.25
C ALA A 39 -24.07 38.80 -9.01
N SER A 40 -25.08 38.24 -8.32
CA SER A 40 -26.30 38.91 -7.99
C SER A 40 -26.12 40.03 -6.96
N GLN A 41 -25.23 39.86 -5.98
CA GLN A 41 -24.95 40.88 -4.96
C GLN A 41 -24.25 42.12 -5.54
N PHE A 42 -23.37 41.91 -6.51
CA PHE A 42 -22.65 43.02 -7.15
C PHE A 42 -23.37 43.69 -8.34
N GLY A 43 -24.47 43.09 -8.82
CA GLY A 43 -25.35 43.65 -9.82
C GLY A 43 -24.69 44.01 -11.15
N ASN A 44 -23.52 43.47 -11.47
CA ASN A 44 -22.70 43.85 -12.60
C ASN A 44 -22.90 42.89 -13.78
N ALA A 45 -23.36 43.39 -14.91
CA ALA A 45 -23.57 42.62 -16.15
C ALA A 45 -22.31 41.88 -16.61
N THR A 46 -21.13 42.43 -16.35
CA THR A 46 -19.85 41.81 -16.67
C THR A 46 -19.62 40.55 -15.81
N LEU A 47 -19.95 40.59 -14.52
CA LEU A 47 -19.85 39.44 -13.65
C LEU A 47 -20.85 38.35 -14.04
N GLN A 48 -22.05 38.70 -14.49
CA GLN A 48 -23.02 37.73 -14.98
C GLN A 48 -22.55 37.02 -16.27
N SER A 49 -21.86 37.72 -17.15
CA SER A 49 -21.26 37.06 -18.34
C SER A 49 -20.10 36.13 -17.99
N TYR A 50 -19.30 36.47 -16.97
CA TYR A 50 -18.26 35.59 -16.46
C TYR A 50 -18.83 34.35 -15.79
N THR A 51 -19.88 34.45 -14.98
CA THR A 51 -20.52 33.31 -14.35
C THR A 51 -21.16 32.35 -15.34
N SER A 52 -21.81 32.86 -16.38
CA SER A 52 -22.36 32.01 -17.45
C SER A 52 -21.26 31.28 -18.24
N GLY A 53 -20.13 31.91 -18.50
CA GLY A 53 -18.95 31.26 -19.09
C GLY A 53 -18.32 30.22 -18.16
N LEU A 54 -18.29 30.48 -16.86
CA LEU A 54 -17.86 29.52 -15.85
C LEU A 54 -18.79 28.29 -15.80
N HIS A 55 -20.10 28.48 -15.85
CA HIS A 55 -21.06 27.38 -15.86
C HIS A 55 -20.83 26.42 -17.04
N ALA A 56 -20.61 26.96 -18.24
CA ALA A 56 -20.33 26.16 -19.43
C ALA A 56 -19.04 25.34 -19.30
N ASN A 57 -17.99 25.92 -18.71
CA ASN A 57 -16.72 25.26 -18.53
C ASN A 57 -16.72 24.26 -17.34
N LEU A 58 -17.33 24.62 -16.23
CA LEU A 58 -17.39 23.77 -15.05
C LEU A 58 -18.22 22.50 -15.27
N GLY A 59 -19.29 22.57 -16.08
CA GLY A 59 -20.10 21.40 -16.41
C GLY A 59 -19.30 20.29 -17.08
N GLY A 60 -18.28 20.64 -17.86
CA GLY A 60 -17.36 19.69 -18.50
C GLY A 60 -16.29 19.11 -17.56
N LEU A 61 -16.12 19.68 -16.37
CA LEU A 61 -15.11 19.23 -15.38
C LEU A 61 -15.65 18.21 -14.40
N ALA A 62 -16.95 17.91 -14.42
CA ALA A 62 -17.54 16.88 -13.57
C ALA A 62 -16.87 15.51 -13.83
N GLY A 63 -16.31 14.91 -12.80
CA GLY A 63 -15.61 13.63 -12.90
C GLY A 63 -14.21 13.70 -13.49
N GLN A 64 -13.75 14.86 -13.97
CA GLN A 64 -12.36 15.01 -14.39
C GLN A 64 -11.46 15.21 -13.18
N GLU A 65 -10.35 14.48 -13.15
CA GLU A 65 -9.32 14.68 -12.13
C GLU A 65 -8.56 15.97 -12.37
N PHE A 66 -8.59 16.87 -11.39
CA PHE A 66 -7.88 18.16 -11.47
C PHE A 66 -6.55 18.14 -10.72
N THR A 67 -6.33 17.20 -9.81
CA THR A 67 -5.06 17.02 -9.13
C THR A 67 -4.91 15.60 -8.61
N ALA A 68 -3.67 15.15 -8.46
CA ALA A 68 -3.31 13.89 -7.85
C ALA A 68 -2.45 14.17 -6.61
N VAL A 69 -2.76 13.49 -5.51
CA VAL A 69 -2.12 13.75 -4.21
C VAL A 69 -1.36 12.50 -3.78
N SER A 70 -0.10 12.70 -3.39
CA SER A 70 0.73 11.60 -2.87
C SER A 70 0.37 11.29 -1.41
N ALA A 71 0.69 10.05 -0.97
CA ALA A 71 0.54 9.68 0.44
C ALA A 71 1.27 10.64 1.37
N HIS A 72 2.43 11.16 0.94
CA HIS A 72 3.24 12.09 1.71
C HIS A 72 2.50 13.41 2.04
N GLN A 73 1.62 13.88 1.16
CA GLN A 73 0.89 15.13 1.34
C GLN A 73 -0.35 14.97 2.23
N VAL A 74 -1.04 13.83 2.13
CA VAL A 74 -2.34 13.60 2.79
C VAL A 74 -2.20 12.83 4.09
N LEU A 75 -1.20 11.96 4.21
CA LEU A 75 -1.08 10.96 5.27
C LEU A 75 0.23 11.12 6.05
N LYS A 76 0.48 12.28 6.65
CA LYS A 76 1.76 12.57 7.32
C LYS A 76 2.19 11.46 8.29
N ASP A 77 1.31 11.02 9.17
CA ASP A 77 1.65 10.03 10.21
C ASP A 77 1.80 8.62 9.63
N LEU A 78 0.88 8.21 8.75
CA LEU A 78 0.94 6.88 8.14
C LEU A 78 2.13 6.73 7.20
N ASN A 79 2.49 7.81 6.52
CA ASN A 79 3.63 7.85 5.64
C ASN A 79 4.95 7.56 6.38
N VAL A 80 5.13 8.18 7.55
CA VAL A 80 6.28 7.92 8.42
C VAL A 80 6.30 6.45 8.85
N ILE A 81 5.15 5.90 9.24
CA ILE A 81 5.03 4.48 9.63
C ILE A 81 5.44 3.57 8.47
N LEU A 82 4.92 3.80 7.25
CA LEU A 82 5.25 2.99 6.08
C LEU A 82 6.72 3.08 5.70
N LEU A 83 7.33 4.27 5.79
CA LEU A 83 8.76 4.46 5.54
C LEU A 83 9.63 3.77 6.59
N VAL A 84 9.24 3.83 7.86
CA VAL A 84 9.93 3.12 8.95
C VAL A 84 9.84 1.61 8.73
N LEU A 85 8.67 1.08 8.39
CA LEU A 85 8.48 -0.34 8.09
C LEU A 85 9.31 -0.77 6.87
N ALA A 86 9.33 0.02 5.82
CA ALA A 86 10.16 -0.24 4.64
C ALA A 86 11.66 -0.20 4.99
N GLY A 87 12.09 0.76 5.81
CA GLY A 87 13.46 0.86 6.31
C GLY A 87 13.88 -0.34 7.16
N LEU A 88 13.04 -0.79 8.07
CA LEU A 88 13.28 -1.99 8.88
C LEU A 88 13.41 -3.24 8.01
N ALA A 89 12.52 -3.40 7.02
CA ALA A 89 12.60 -4.52 6.09
C ALA A 89 13.86 -4.49 5.20
N LEU A 90 14.32 -3.30 4.81
CA LEU A 90 15.59 -3.14 4.10
C LEU A 90 16.78 -3.50 4.98
N LEU A 91 16.79 -3.06 6.24
CA LEU A 91 17.83 -3.42 7.19
C LEU A 91 17.90 -4.92 7.39
N ASP A 92 16.77 -5.59 7.62
CA ASP A 92 16.69 -7.06 7.74
C ASP A 92 17.23 -7.76 6.47
N ALA A 93 17.01 -7.21 5.30
CA ALA A 93 17.50 -7.76 4.03
C ALA A 93 19.02 -7.51 3.82
N LEU A 94 19.58 -6.45 4.41
CA LEU A 94 21.00 -6.11 4.29
C LEU A 94 21.89 -6.89 5.26
N VAL A 95 21.36 -7.29 6.42
CA VAL A 95 22.13 -8.05 7.44
C VAL A 95 22.85 -9.28 6.88
N PRO A 96 22.21 -10.17 6.08
CA PRO A 96 22.89 -11.34 5.53
C PRO A 96 23.92 -10.99 4.45
N LEU A 97 23.79 -9.83 3.80
CA LEU A 97 24.78 -9.34 2.84
C LEU A 97 26.04 -8.82 3.53
N ALA A 98 25.89 -8.18 4.68
CA ALA A 98 27.00 -7.61 5.44
C ALA A 98 27.77 -8.67 6.26
N ARG A 99 27.12 -9.78 6.62
CA ARG A 99 27.73 -10.86 7.42
C ARG A 99 27.35 -12.24 6.82
N PRO A 100 27.99 -12.68 5.75
CA PRO A 100 27.67 -13.95 5.09
C PRO A 100 27.92 -15.18 5.99
N GLU A 101 28.82 -15.06 6.97
CA GLU A 101 29.15 -16.13 7.92
C GLU A 101 28.21 -16.16 9.15
N ALA A 102 27.44 -15.12 9.40
CA ALA A 102 26.47 -15.11 10.50
C ALA A 102 25.32 -16.05 10.13
N ARG A 103 25.17 -17.14 10.88
CA ARG A 103 23.96 -17.96 10.83
C ARG A 103 22.80 -17.04 11.09
N LEU A 104 21.89 -16.94 10.12
CA LEU A 104 20.66 -16.18 10.29
C LEU A 104 19.96 -16.71 11.55
N PRO A 105 19.60 -15.84 12.50
CA PRO A 105 18.86 -16.27 13.68
C PRO A 105 17.60 -17.00 13.24
N GLU A 106 17.21 -18.02 14.00
CA GLU A 106 16.03 -18.86 13.75
C GLU A 106 14.76 -18.02 13.83
N GLY A 107 14.51 -17.10 13.04
CA GLY A 107 13.38 -16.17 13.09
C GLY A 107 13.51 -15.01 12.10
N ALA A 108 14.63 -14.91 11.38
CA ALA A 108 14.87 -13.79 10.46
C ALA A 108 13.76 -13.65 9.36
N GLY A 109 13.06 -14.73 9.02
CA GLY A 109 11.90 -14.67 8.13
C GLY A 109 10.62 -14.16 8.82
N ALA A 110 10.48 -14.38 10.14
CA ALA A 110 9.29 -14.01 10.89
C ALA A 110 9.19 -12.47 11.06
N SER A 111 10.31 -11.78 11.24
CA SER A 111 10.35 -10.30 11.31
C SER A 111 9.84 -9.67 10.01
N VAL A 112 10.31 -10.18 8.86
CA VAL A 112 9.88 -9.69 7.53
C VAL A 112 8.38 -9.94 7.30
N VAL A 113 7.87 -11.13 7.70
CA VAL A 113 6.43 -11.43 7.62
C VAL A 113 5.64 -10.46 8.48
N LEU A 114 6.07 -10.22 9.72
CA LEU A 114 5.37 -9.32 10.63
C LEU A 114 5.34 -7.89 10.08
N VAL A 115 6.48 -7.36 9.69
CA VAL A 115 6.60 -6.01 9.10
C VAL A 115 5.76 -5.89 7.83
N GLY A 116 5.84 -6.86 6.93
CA GLY A 116 5.05 -6.91 5.70
C GLY A 116 3.54 -6.99 5.97
N SER A 117 3.14 -7.79 6.98
CA SER A 117 1.72 -7.91 7.36
C SER A 117 1.17 -6.61 7.94
N VAL A 118 1.92 -5.95 8.83
CA VAL A 118 1.53 -4.65 9.39
C VAL A 118 1.41 -3.61 8.26
N ALA A 119 2.39 -3.55 7.34
CA ALA A 119 2.34 -2.66 6.19
C ALA A 119 1.10 -2.94 5.32
N THR A 120 0.80 -4.22 5.05
CA THR A 120 -0.38 -4.63 4.27
C THR A 120 -1.67 -4.17 4.93
N VAL A 121 -1.81 -4.38 6.25
CA VAL A 121 -2.99 -3.93 7.01
C VAL A 121 -3.14 -2.41 6.96
N CYS A 122 -2.05 -1.67 7.13
CA CYS A 122 -2.07 -0.21 7.05
C CYS A 122 -2.50 0.29 5.66
N VAL A 123 -1.99 -0.32 4.59
CA VAL A 123 -2.35 0.03 3.21
C VAL A 123 -3.82 -0.31 2.95
N LEU A 124 -4.27 -1.53 3.30
CA LEU A 124 -5.66 -1.94 3.13
C LEU A 124 -6.62 -1.05 3.92
N TYR A 125 -6.28 -0.72 5.16
CA TYR A 125 -7.08 0.20 5.98
C TYR A 125 -7.30 1.53 5.26
N ARG A 126 -6.26 2.07 4.63
CA ARG A 126 -6.35 3.34 3.89
C ARG A 126 -7.06 3.23 2.54
N MET A 127 -6.99 2.08 1.89
CA MET A 127 -7.74 1.84 0.66
C MET A 127 -9.25 1.70 0.94
N LEU A 128 -9.61 1.08 2.09
CA LEU A 128 -11.00 0.85 2.47
C LEU A 128 -11.64 2.07 3.16
N LEU A 129 -10.85 2.82 3.93
CA LEU A 129 -11.27 4.05 4.61
C LEU A 129 -10.42 5.23 4.11
N PRO A 130 -10.68 5.72 2.91
CA PRO A 130 -9.99 6.92 2.42
C PRO A 130 -10.30 8.10 3.33
N PRO A 131 -9.38 9.06 3.47
CA PRO A 131 -9.68 10.29 4.20
C PRO A 131 -10.88 10.96 3.54
N THR A 132 -11.90 11.27 4.34
CA THR A 132 -13.08 11.97 3.82
C THR A 132 -12.66 13.38 3.39
N PRO A 133 -12.76 13.71 2.10
CA PRO A 133 -12.62 15.10 1.71
C PRO A 133 -13.77 15.91 2.31
N ALA A 134 -13.60 17.21 2.41
CA ALA A 134 -14.60 18.11 2.99
C ALA A 134 -15.94 18.01 2.25
N GLY A 135 -16.84 17.14 2.73
CA GLY A 135 -18.19 16.96 2.22
C GLY A 135 -18.28 16.23 0.87
N ASP A 136 -19.48 16.18 0.32
CA ASP A 136 -19.81 15.53 -0.97
C ASP A 136 -19.34 16.34 -2.21
N LEU A 137 -18.44 17.30 -2.02
CA LEU A 137 -18.00 18.23 -3.07
C LEU A 137 -16.92 17.64 -3.97
N VAL A 138 -16.12 16.72 -3.40
CA VAL A 138 -14.96 16.13 -4.07
C VAL A 138 -15.02 14.61 -3.94
N ALA A 139 -14.80 13.92 -5.04
CA ALA A 139 -14.64 12.47 -5.06
C ALA A 139 -13.15 12.10 -5.07
N LEU A 140 -12.82 11.03 -4.33
CA LEU A 140 -11.49 10.43 -4.29
C LEU A 140 -11.48 9.17 -5.14
N SER A 141 -10.53 9.07 -6.07
CA SER A 141 -10.23 7.85 -6.82
C SER A 141 -8.90 7.26 -6.36
N LEU A 142 -8.82 5.93 -6.25
CA LEU A 142 -7.56 5.24 -5.93
C LEU A 142 -6.66 5.22 -7.16
N ARG A 143 -5.37 5.55 -6.95
CA ARG A 143 -4.37 5.57 -8.00
C ARG A 143 -3.27 4.52 -7.81
N GLU A 144 -2.34 4.50 -8.77
CA GLU A 144 -1.29 3.47 -8.88
C GLU A 144 -0.43 3.35 -7.62
N GLY A 145 -0.19 4.46 -6.90
CA GLY A 145 0.63 4.46 -5.68
C GLY A 145 0.10 3.53 -4.59
N ALA A 146 -1.22 3.51 -4.39
CA ALA A 146 -1.86 2.63 -3.41
C ALA A 146 -1.74 1.14 -3.81
N TRP A 147 -1.90 0.82 -5.09
CA TRP A 147 -1.75 -0.54 -5.60
C TRP A 147 -0.31 -1.03 -5.54
N LEU A 148 0.66 -0.18 -5.84
CA LEU A 148 2.09 -0.50 -5.71
C LEU A 148 2.48 -0.71 -4.25
N ALA A 149 1.95 0.09 -3.31
CA ALA A 149 2.15 -0.13 -1.89
C ALA A 149 1.63 -1.50 -1.43
N LEU A 150 0.44 -1.88 -1.90
CA LEU A 150 -0.14 -3.18 -1.61
C LEU A 150 0.71 -4.33 -2.18
N LEU A 151 1.12 -4.24 -3.43
CA LEU A 151 1.99 -5.24 -4.07
C LEU A 151 3.34 -5.34 -3.36
N GLY A 152 3.96 -4.22 -2.99
CA GLY A 152 5.23 -4.20 -2.25
C GLY A 152 5.12 -4.89 -0.90
N SER A 153 4.09 -4.58 -0.12
CA SER A 153 3.86 -5.19 1.19
C SER A 153 3.53 -6.69 1.09
N LEU A 154 2.71 -7.11 0.14
CA LEU A 154 2.43 -8.54 -0.11
C LEU A 154 3.67 -9.30 -0.57
N THR A 155 4.53 -8.70 -1.38
CA THR A 155 5.81 -9.29 -1.80
C THR A 155 6.71 -9.55 -0.58
N MET A 156 6.74 -8.62 0.38
CA MET A 156 7.48 -8.82 1.63
C MET A 156 6.95 -10.00 2.44
N VAL A 157 5.62 -10.10 2.60
CA VAL A 157 4.97 -11.22 3.29
C VAL A 157 5.30 -12.54 2.60
N ALA A 158 5.14 -12.62 1.29
CA ALA A 158 5.43 -13.81 0.51
C ALA A 158 6.91 -14.23 0.62
N ALA A 159 7.84 -13.26 0.55
CA ALA A 159 9.26 -13.51 0.69
C ALA A 159 9.64 -14.03 2.07
N GLY A 160 9.00 -13.54 3.14
CA GLY A 160 9.24 -14.00 4.50
C GLY A 160 8.62 -15.38 4.79
N LEU A 161 7.49 -15.70 4.16
CA LEU A 161 6.84 -17.03 4.27
C LEU A 161 7.56 -18.11 3.47
N TRP A 162 8.23 -17.75 2.37
CA TRP A 162 8.90 -18.70 1.48
C TRP A 162 9.81 -19.71 2.20
N PRO A 163 10.76 -19.30 3.06
CA PRO A 163 11.63 -20.25 3.77
C PRO A 163 10.88 -21.15 4.74
N LEU A 164 9.75 -20.71 5.29
CA LEU A 164 8.93 -21.51 6.21
C LEU A 164 8.25 -22.68 5.49
N PHE A 165 7.72 -22.44 4.30
CA PHE A 165 7.11 -23.48 3.47
C PHE A 165 8.12 -24.54 3.01
N PHE A 166 9.32 -24.14 2.63
CA PHE A 166 10.35 -25.09 2.19
C PHE A 166 10.94 -25.90 3.34
N ARG A 167 11.14 -25.31 4.52
CA ARG A 167 11.59 -26.02 5.72
C ARG A 167 10.56 -27.05 6.18
N ALA A 168 9.28 -26.72 6.18
CA ALA A 168 8.22 -27.65 6.53
C ALA A 168 8.18 -28.87 5.60
N ARG A 169 8.43 -28.66 4.30
CA ARG A 169 8.48 -29.73 3.32
C ARG A 169 9.72 -30.64 3.47
N ALA A 170 10.88 -30.09 3.76
CA ALA A 170 12.12 -30.83 3.96
C ALA A 170 12.07 -31.66 5.26
N GLY A 171 11.60 -31.12 6.38
CA GLY A 171 11.51 -31.81 7.65
C GLY A 171 10.52 -32.99 7.64
N GLY A 172 9.43 -32.89 6.88
CA GLY A 172 8.46 -33.98 6.74
C GLY A 172 9.01 -35.20 6.00
N GLY A 173 9.96 -35.02 5.09
CA GLY A 173 10.63 -36.09 4.36
C GLY A 173 11.60 -36.89 5.27
N GLU A 174 12.46 -36.20 6.01
CA GLU A 174 13.44 -36.83 6.88
C GLU A 174 12.82 -37.62 8.06
N ALA A 175 11.75 -37.10 8.67
CA ALA A 175 11.03 -37.80 9.71
C ALA A 175 10.42 -39.11 9.20
N ARG A 176 9.88 -39.11 7.98
CA ARG A 176 9.28 -40.29 7.34
C ARG A 176 10.36 -41.35 6.97
N VAL A 177 11.51 -40.90 6.46
CA VAL A 177 12.64 -41.82 6.16
C VAL A 177 13.21 -42.41 7.45
N ARG A 178 13.40 -41.60 8.50
CA ARG A 178 13.96 -42.05 9.77
C ARG A 178 13.04 -43.07 10.47
N SER A 179 11.71 -42.89 10.43
CA SER A 179 10.77 -43.84 10.94
C SER A 179 10.72 -45.15 10.15
N ALA A 180 10.93 -45.12 8.85
CA ALA A 180 11.04 -46.30 8.01
C ALA A 180 12.30 -47.12 8.33
N TRP A 181 13.44 -46.46 8.57
CA TRP A 181 14.71 -47.14 8.92
C TRP A 181 14.71 -47.71 10.35
N SER A 182 14.07 -47.05 11.33
CA SER A 182 13.97 -47.56 12.68
C SER A 182 13.13 -48.85 12.78
N GLY A 183 12.17 -49.03 11.86
CA GLY A 183 11.42 -50.28 11.75
C GLY A 183 12.23 -51.48 11.22
N LEU A 184 13.25 -51.21 10.42
CA LEU A 184 14.11 -52.26 9.82
C LEU A 184 15.27 -52.70 10.75
N SER A 185 15.73 -51.86 11.68
CA SER A 185 16.82 -52.19 12.61
C SER A 185 16.43 -53.15 13.72
N GLY A 186 15.14 -53.44 13.90
CA GLY A 186 14.64 -54.44 14.84
C GLY A 186 14.68 -55.90 14.35
N TRP A 187 15.09 -56.11 13.09
CA TRP A 187 15.19 -57.45 12.53
C TRP A 187 16.59 -58.05 12.82
N THR A 188 16.77 -58.72 13.95
CA THR A 188 17.93 -59.60 14.17
C THR A 188 17.56 -60.95 13.60
N PRO A 189 18.34 -61.50 12.59
CA PRO A 189 18.12 -62.87 12.19
C PRO A 189 18.43 -63.78 13.36
N GLY A 190 17.42 -64.58 13.77
CA GLY A 190 17.50 -65.52 14.84
C GLY A 190 18.64 -66.52 14.60
N SER A 191 19.45 -66.63 15.62
CA SER A 191 20.45 -67.75 15.81
C SER A 191 19.78 -69.04 16.08
#